data_bc2ebdd3cdba76309965932371c8a5ab
#
_entry.id   bc2ebdd3cdba76309965932371c8a5ab
#
_cell.length_a   1.000
_cell.length_b   1.000
_cell.length_c   1.000
_cell.angle_alpha   90.00
_cell.angle_beta   90.00
_cell.angle_gamma   90.00
#
_symmetry.space_group_name_H-M   'P 1'
#
loop_
_entity.id
_entity.type
_entity.pdbx_description
1 polymer ?
#
loop_
_entity_poly.entity_id
_entity_poly.type
_entity_poly.pdbx_seq_one_letter_code
_entity_poly.pdbx_strand_id
1 'polypeptide(L)'
;LSVLLIDQLSKFWIKLNMTLGQEYKILGDWFIIHFTENNGMAFGLEFGGEAGKLALSLFRIAAVIGIAYGLHHMVKHKYHRGFILNVALIFAGAMGNIIDSTFYGILFSESTWFERAQLFPPGGGYSSVFHGKVVDMLYFPLFKGNFPAWFPIWGGEDFLFFRPVFNIADSAITIGVILILIYQKRYFKEEVVEPASYNSEVVED
;
A
#
# COMPACT_ATOMS: atom_id res chain seq x y z
N LEU A 1 -7.13 4.83 11.18
CA LEU A 1 -7.45 3.55 11.85
C LEU A 1 -8.35 2.66 10.98
N SER A 2 -9.46 3.19 10.42
CA SER A 2 -10.42 2.40 9.61
C SER A 2 -9.77 1.68 8.42
N VAL A 3 -8.89 2.36 7.67
CA VAL A 3 -8.17 1.76 6.54
C VAL A 3 -7.33 0.57 6.99
N LEU A 4 -6.56 0.72 8.06
CA LEU A 4 -5.74 -0.36 8.60
C LEU A 4 -6.59 -1.55 9.07
N LEU A 5 -7.72 -1.27 9.72
CA LEU A 5 -8.62 -2.32 10.17
C LEU A 5 -9.23 -3.09 8.99
N ILE A 6 -9.72 -2.38 7.97
CA ILE A 6 -10.32 -3.01 6.78
C ILE A 6 -9.25 -3.82 6.02
N ASP A 7 -8.04 -3.28 5.87
CA ASP A 7 -6.91 -3.99 5.25
C ASP A 7 -6.63 -5.30 5.97
N GLN A 8 -6.41 -5.26 7.28
CA GLN A 8 -6.07 -6.44 8.06
C GLN A 8 -7.21 -7.46 8.12
N LEU A 9 -8.46 -7.02 8.31
CA LEU A 9 -9.61 -7.93 8.30
C LEU A 9 -9.77 -8.64 6.95
N SER A 10 -9.60 -7.92 5.84
CA SER A 10 -9.66 -8.53 4.51
C SER A 10 -8.53 -9.54 4.29
N LYS A 11 -7.31 -9.22 4.67
CA LYS A 11 -6.15 -10.11 4.55
C LYS A 11 -6.29 -11.38 5.39
N PHE A 12 -6.76 -11.24 6.64
CA PHE A 12 -7.07 -12.39 7.49
C PHE A 12 -8.14 -13.28 6.86
N TRP A 13 -9.23 -12.66 6.37
CA TRP A 13 -10.30 -13.41 5.72
C TRP A 13 -9.78 -14.18 4.50
N ILE A 14 -8.99 -13.54 3.64
CA ILE A 14 -8.38 -14.18 2.46
C ILE A 14 -7.55 -15.39 2.87
N LYS A 15 -6.59 -15.23 3.78
CA LYS A 15 -5.70 -16.32 4.20
C LYS A 15 -6.43 -17.52 4.78
N LEU A 16 -7.50 -17.30 5.54
CA LEU A 16 -8.24 -18.35 6.20
C LEU A 16 -9.29 -19.03 5.31
N ASN A 17 -9.70 -18.38 4.21
CA ASN A 17 -10.81 -18.86 3.38
C ASN A 17 -10.43 -19.19 1.93
N MET A 18 -9.27 -18.75 1.45
CA MET A 18 -8.81 -18.99 0.09
C MET A 18 -7.51 -19.79 0.05
N THR A 19 -7.31 -20.60 -0.98
CA THR A 19 -6.03 -21.21 -1.32
C THR A 19 -5.23 -20.27 -2.21
N LEU A 20 -3.90 -20.41 -2.21
CA LEU A 20 -3.03 -19.58 -3.05
C LEU A 20 -3.45 -19.67 -4.53
N GLY A 21 -3.53 -18.55 -5.23
CA GLY A 21 -3.98 -18.49 -6.63
C GLY A 21 -5.49 -18.63 -6.85
N GLN A 22 -6.28 -18.86 -5.81
CA GLN A 22 -7.75 -18.93 -5.95
C GLN A 22 -8.33 -17.56 -6.32
N GLU A 23 -9.39 -17.59 -7.13
CA GLU A 23 -10.08 -16.39 -7.63
C GLU A 23 -11.57 -16.40 -7.32
N TYR A 24 -12.10 -15.23 -6.96
CA TYR A 24 -13.53 -14.95 -6.93
C TYR A 24 -13.85 -13.75 -7.82
N LYS A 25 -14.63 -13.95 -8.87
CA LYS A 25 -15.12 -12.87 -9.73
C LYS A 25 -16.21 -12.09 -9.02
N ILE A 26 -15.94 -10.82 -8.69
CA ILE A 26 -16.88 -9.95 -7.95
C ILE A 26 -17.76 -9.17 -8.92
N LEU A 27 -17.15 -8.56 -9.95
CA LEU A 27 -17.87 -7.79 -10.97
C LEU A 27 -17.38 -8.24 -12.36
N GLY A 28 -17.98 -9.31 -12.87
CA GLY A 28 -17.58 -9.89 -14.16
C GLY A 28 -16.10 -10.26 -14.21
N ASP A 29 -15.43 -9.92 -15.32
CA ASP A 29 -14.01 -10.22 -15.49
C ASP A 29 -13.09 -9.02 -15.19
N TRP A 30 -13.63 -7.89 -14.75
CA TRP A 30 -12.84 -6.68 -14.53
C TRP A 30 -12.50 -6.37 -13.07
N PHE A 31 -13.19 -7.00 -12.11
CA PHE A 31 -12.83 -6.96 -10.70
C PHE A 31 -12.89 -8.36 -10.09
N ILE A 32 -11.73 -8.85 -9.72
CA ILE A 32 -11.51 -10.21 -9.23
C ILE A 32 -10.80 -10.11 -7.89
N ILE A 33 -11.23 -10.89 -6.92
CA ILE A 33 -10.42 -11.18 -5.74
C ILE A 33 -9.52 -12.36 -6.11
N HIS A 34 -8.23 -12.11 -6.20
CA HIS A 34 -7.20 -13.09 -6.56
C HIS A 34 -6.19 -13.19 -5.43
N PHE A 35 -6.17 -14.33 -4.72
CA PHE A 35 -5.24 -14.48 -3.60
C PHE A 35 -3.83 -14.76 -4.07
N THR A 36 -2.92 -13.85 -3.75
CA THR A 36 -1.49 -14.04 -3.92
C THR A 36 -0.72 -13.55 -2.70
N GLU A 37 0.50 -14.05 -2.53
CA GLU A 37 1.43 -13.63 -1.49
C GLU A 37 2.74 -13.18 -2.12
N ASN A 38 3.29 -12.08 -1.63
CA ASN A 38 4.59 -11.59 -2.08
C ASN A 38 5.53 -11.32 -0.90
N ASN A 39 6.83 -11.36 -1.17
CA ASN A 39 7.85 -11.06 -0.17
C ASN A 39 7.99 -9.57 0.14
N GLY A 40 6.98 -8.78 -0.29
CA GLY A 40 6.93 -7.35 -0.07
C GLY A 40 7.70 -6.55 -1.11
N MET A 41 8.17 -7.15 -2.20
CA MET A 41 8.82 -6.46 -3.29
C MET A 41 7.87 -6.28 -4.48
N ALA A 42 7.94 -5.13 -5.13
CA ALA A 42 7.17 -4.88 -6.32
C ALA A 42 7.58 -5.83 -7.46
N PHE A 43 6.60 -6.37 -8.18
CA PHE A 43 6.81 -7.25 -9.35
C PHE A 43 7.59 -8.56 -9.08
N GLY A 44 7.62 -9.06 -7.85
CA GLY A 44 8.30 -10.32 -7.52
C GLY A 44 9.82 -10.29 -7.62
N LEU A 45 10.42 -9.10 -7.65
CA LEU A 45 11.87 -8.96 -7.63
C LEU A 45 12.41 -9.36 -6.26
N GLU A 46 13.12 -10.47 -6.18
CA GLU A 46 13.78 -10.93 -4.95
C GLU A 46 15.26 -10.62 -5.02
N PHE A 47 15.72 -9.66 -4.22
CA PHE A 47 17.14 -9.36 -4.07
C PHE A 47 17.65 -9.84 -2.72
N GLY A 48 18.73 -10.64 -2.73
CA GLY A 48 19.48 -10.97 -1.51
C GLY A 48 18.85 -12.02 -0.60
N GLY A 49 17.84 -12.80 -1.04
CA GLY A 49 17.24 -13.88 -0.25
C GLY A 49 16.71 -13.40 1.12
N GLU A 50 16.91 -14.17 2.19
CA GLU A 50 16.45 -13.84 3.55
C GLU A 50 17.04 -12.53 4.08
N ALA A 51 18.32 -12.27 3.83
CA ALA A 51 18.96 -11.02 4.25
C ALA A 51 18.37 -9.79 3.55
N GLY A 52 18.07 -9.90 2.26
CA GLY A 52 17.40 -8.84 1.50
C GLY A 52 16.00 -8.56 2.02
N LYS A 53 15.24 -9.60 2.36
CA LYS A 53 13.91 -9.48 2.96
C LYS A 53 13.92 -8.80 4.32
N LEU A 54 14.88 -9.17 5.17
CA LEU A 54 15.08 -8.53 6.47
C LEU A 54 15.44 -7.04 6.31
N ALA A 55 16.40 -6.73 5.42
CA ALA A 55 16.80 -5.35 5.14
C ALA A 55 15.62 -4.51 4.64
N LEU A 56 14.78 -5.05 3.76
CA LEU A 56 13.57 -4.38 3.28
C LEU A 56 12.56 -4.14 4.42
N SER A 57 12.35 -5.12 5.28
CA SER A 57 11.46 -4.99 6.43
C SER A 57 11.94 -3.90 7.40
N LEU A 58 13.24 -3.87 7.71
CA LEU A 58 13.85 -2.84 8.56
C LEU A 58 13.75 -1.44 7.92
N PHE A 59 14.02 -1.34 6.62
CA PHE A 59 13.86 -0.08 5.89
C PHE A 59 12.42 0.44 5.96
N ARG A 60 11.42 -0.42 5.78
CA ARG A 60 10.00 -0.06 5.89
C ARG A 60 9.62 0.40 7.29
N ILE A 61 10.13 -0.28 8.32
CA ILE A 61 9.91 0.13 9.71
C ILE A 61 10.50 1.53 9.95
N ALA A 62 11.73 1.76 9.51
CA ALA A 62 12.36 3.09 9.62
C ALA A 62 11.56 4.17 8.88
N ALA A 63 11.07 3.86 7.68
CA ALA A 63 10.22 4.76 6.89
C ALA A 63 8.91 5.09 7.63
N VAL A 64 8.23 4.09 8.20
CA VAL A 64 6.97 4.29 8.95
C VAL A 64 7.21 5.12 10.21
N ILE A 65 8.32 4.90 10.93
CA ILE A 65 8.70 5.73 12.07
C ILE A 65 8.90 7.19 11.62
N GLY A 66 9.59 7.41 10.51
CA GLY A 66 9.78 8.72 9.92
C GLY A 66 8.46 9.40 9.54
N ILE A 67 7.53 8.66 8.91
CA ILE A 67 6.19 9.17 8.57
C ILE A 67 5.39 9.49 9.83
N ALA A 68 5.45 8.65 10.88
CA ALA A 68 4.78 8.91 12.16
C ALA A 68 5.30 10.18 12.82
N TYR A 69 6.62 10.39 12.83
CA TYR A 69 7.22 11.61 13.33
C TYR A 69 6.79 12.83 12.50
N GLY A 70 6.80 12.72 11.18
CA GLY A 70 6.32 13.76 10.28
C GLY A 70 4.85 14.11 10.53
N LEU A 71 3.97 13.10 10.67
CA LEU A 71 2.56 13.31 11.04
C LEU A 71 2.39 14.05 12.36
N HIS A 72 3.13 13.62 13.39
CA HIS A 72 3.11 14.33 14.67
C HIS A 72 3.51 15.80 14.54
N HIS A 73 4.58 16.06 13.79
CA HIS A 73 5.06 17.41 13.50
C HIS A 73 4.00 18.24 12.76
N MET A 74 3.40 17.69 11.69
CA MET A 74 2.37 18.36 10.91
C MET A 74 1.13 18.71 11.73
N VAL A 75 0.68 17.80 12.60
CA VAL A 75 -0.45 18.05 13.50
C VAL A 75 -0.12 19.15 14.50
N LYS A 76 1.07 19.09 15.10
CA LYS A 76 1.54 20.08 16.08
C LYS A 76 1.63 21.49 15.48
N HIS A 77 2.09 21.59 14.24
CA HIS A 77 2.26 22.86 13.52
C HIS A 77 1.06 23.24 12.65
N LYS A 78 -0.08 22.55 12.82
CA LYS A 78 -1.37 22.87 12.18
C LYS A 78 -1.28 22.97 10.65
N TYR A 79 -0.53 22.07 10.02
CA TYR A 79 -0.49 21.98 8.56
C TYR A 79 -1.90 21.78 7.97
N HIS A 80 -2.05 21.98 6.66
CA HIS A 80 -3.33 21.83 5.99
C HIS A 80 -3.96 20.45 6.25
N ARG A 81 -5.22 20.41 6.72
CA ARG A 81 -5.91 19.16 7.14
C ARG A 81 -5.91 18.08 6.05
N GLY A 82 -6.11 18.46 4.78
CA GLY A 82 -6.08 17.52 3.67
C GLY A 82 -4.70 16.90 3.48
N PHE A 83 -3.62 17.64 3.70
CA PHE A 83 -2.25 17.12 3.66
C PHE A 83 -2.02 16.09 4.76
N ILE A 84 -2.39 16.42 6.00
CA ILE A 84 -2.31 15.50 7.15
C ILE A 84 -3.09 14.21 6.88
N LEU A 85 -4.32 14.30 6.34
CA LEU A 85 -5.14 13.13 6.03
C LEU A 85 -4.51 12.24 4.97
N ASN A 86 -3.91 12.81 3.92
CA ASN A 86 -3.25 12.04 2.87
C ASN A 86 -1.97 11.36 3.38
N VAL A 87 -1.17 12.04 4.20
CA VAL A 87 0.00 11.41 4.84
C VAL A 87 -0.45 10.32 5.82
N ALA A 88 -1.58 10.51 6.52
CA ALA A 88 -2.16 9.48 7.39
C ALA A 88 -2.68 8.26 6.61
N LEU A 89 -3.18 8.42 5.37
CA LEU A 89 -3.50 7.30 4.47
C LEU A 89 -2.25 6.51 4.10
N ILE A 90 -1.17 7.21 3.71
CA ILE A 90 0.12 6.59 3.40
C ILE A 90 0.66 5.83 4.63
N PHE A 91 0.60 6.45 5.80
CA PHE A 91 1.00 5.81 7.06
C PHE A 91 0.22 4.55 7.35
N ALA A 92 -1.13 4.60 7.23
CA ALA A 92 -1.99 3.46 7.49
C ALA A 92 -1.72 2.29 6.53
N GLY A 93 -1.52 2.56 5.24
CA GLY A 93 -1.16 1.55 4.25
C GLY A 93 0.22 0.95 4.50
N ALA A 94 1.24 1.77 4.72
CA ALA A 94 2.58 1.28 5.03
C ALA A 94 2.59 0.41 6.30
N MET A 95 1.80 0.80 7.32
CA MET A 95 1.64 0.03 8.56
C MET A 95 0.97 -1.32 8.32
N GLY A 96 -0.06 -1.38 7.44
CA GLY A 96 -0.73 -2.63 7.06
C GLY A 96 0.25 -3.66 6.50
N ASN A 97 1.04 -3.28 5.52
CA ASN A 97 2.03 -4.17 4.91
C ASN A 97 3.19 -4.54 5.86
N ILE A 98 3.54 -3.66 6.81
CA ILE A 98 4.52 -4.00 7.86
C ILE A 98 3.97 -5.04 8.83
N ILE A 99 2.70 -4.97 9.20
CA ILE A 99 2.05 -5.96 10.07
C ILE A 99 2.15 -7.35 9.42
N ASP A 100 1.85 -7.47 8.13
CA ASP A 100 1.96 -8.73 7.40
C ASP A 100 3.40 -9.25 7.44
N SER A 101 4.36 -8.43 7.01
CA SER A 101 5.78 -8.80 6.94
C SER A 101 6.35 -9.17 8.32
N THR A 102 5.86 -8.54 9.38
CA THR A 102 6.37 -8.77 10.74
C THR A 102 5.75 -10.01 11.39
N PHE A 103 4.44 -10.18 11.26
CA PHE A 103 3.71 -11.12 12.11
C PHE A 103 3.11 -12.31 11.36
N TYR A 104 2.80 -12.22 10.05
CA TYR A 104 2.11 -13.31 9.38
C TYR A 104 2.92 -14.59 9.29
N GLY A 105 4.26 -14.47 9.23
CA GLY A 105 5.16 -15.62 9.26
C GLY A 105 5.01 -16.48 10.50
N ILE A 106 4.76 -15.89 11.66
CA ILE A 106 4.61 -16.58 12.94
C ILE A 106 3.17 -16.93 13.29
N LEU A 107 2.20 -16.17 12.74
CA LEU A 107 0.77 -16.34 13.07
C LEU A 107 0.08 -17.42 12.25
N PHE A 108 0.48 -17.63 10.99
CA PHE A 108 -0.20 -18.51 10.05
C PHE A 108 0.69 -19.68 9.63
N SER A 109 0.04 -20.81 9.25
CA SER A 109 0.69 -21.83 8.44
C SER A 109 0.92 -21.32 7.00
N GLU A 110 1.70 -22.02 6.21
CA GLU A 110 1.90 -21.68 4.80
C GLU A 110 0.58 -21.83 4.02
N SER A 111 0.29 -20.84 3.14
CA SER A 111 -0.77 -20.92 2.16
C SER A 111 -0.25 -21.69 0.94
N THR A 112 -0.95 -22.74 0.52
CA THR A 112 -0.59 -23.52 -0.67
C THR A 112 -1.68 -23.48 -1.73
N TRP A 113 -1.43 -24.02 -2.91
CA TRP A 113 -2.41 -24.18 -3.97
C TRP A 113 -3.56 -25.14 -3.60
N PHE A 114 -3.36 -25.97 -2.56
CA PHE A 114 -4.30 -27.02 -2.17
C PHE A 114 -4.89 -26.81 -0.78
N GLU A 115 -4.19 -26.10 0.09
CA GLU A 115 -4.59 -25.92 1.48
C GLU A 115 -4.61 -24.42 1.86
N ARG A 116 -5.62 -24.07 2.67
CA ARG A 116 -5.74 -22.74 3.28
C ARG A 116 -4.81 -22.61 4.46
N ALA A 117 -4.39 -21.41 4.77
CA ALA A 117 -3.63 -21.18 5.98
C ALA A 117 -4.48 -21.44 7.24
N GLN A 118 -3.83 -21.89 8.29
CA GLN A 118 -4.40 -22.02 9.64
C GLN A 118 -3.80 -20.93 10.52
N LEU A 119 -4.64 -20.36 11.38
CA LEU A 119 -4.19 -19.41 12.41
C LEU A 119 -3.68 -20.19 13.62
N PHE A 120 -2.50 -19.81 14.12
CA PHE A 120 -1.80 -20.46 15.24
C PHE A 120 -1.64 -21.99 15.07
N PRO A 121 -1.01 -22.44 13.96
CA PRO A 121 -0.88 -23.88 13.71
C PRO A 121 -0.03 -24.56 14.80
N PRO A 122 -0.34 -25.82 15.17
CA PRO A 122 0.37 -26.53 16.25
C PRO A 122 1.88 -26.67 16.04
N GLY A 123 2.34 -26.68 14.79
CA GLY A 123 3.76 -26.76 14.41
C GLY A 123 4.50 -25.42 14.39
N GLY A 124 3.82 -24.30 14.73
CA GLY A 124 4.35 -22.96 14.57
C GLY A 124 4.04 -22.36 13.17
N GLY A 125 4.33 -21.08 12.99
CA GLY A 125 4.09 -20.39 11.73
C GLY A 125 5.03 -20.83 10.61
N TYR A 126 4.74 -20.38 9.37
CA TYR A 126 5.52 -20.75 8.18
C TYR A 126 6.89 -20.05 8.10
N SER A 127 7.14 -19.03 8.93
CA SER A 127 8.40 -18.28 8.90
C SER A 127 8.66 -17.60 10.24
N SER A 128 9.79 -16.88 10.34
CA SER A 128 10.16 -16.10 11.51
C SER A 128 9.62 -14.68 11.47
N VAL A 129 9.78 -13.93 12.57
CA VAL A 129 9.47 -12.49 12.65
C VAL A 129 10.20 -11.72 11.54
N PHE A 130 9.56 -10.74 10.90
CA PHE A 130 10.02 -9.96 9.76
C PHE A 130 10.15 -10.72 8.43
N HIS A 131 9.82 -12.00 8.39
CA HIS A 131 9.86 -12.83 7.19
C HIS A 131 8.45 -13.24 6.71
N GLY A 132 7.40 -12.62 7.22
CA GLY A 132 6.04 -12.76 6.71
C GLY A 132 5.91 -12.32 5.24
N LYS A 133 4.97 -12.92 4.53
CA LYS A 133 4.59 -12.53 3.17
C LYS A 133 3.43 -11.54 3.25
N VAL A 134 3.44 -10.53 2.38
CA VAL A 134 2.31 -9.59 2.24
C VAL A 134 1.20 -10.27 1.46
N VAL A 135 -0.04 -10.09 1.91
CA VAL A 135 -1.23 -10.66 1.26
C VAL A 135 -1.79 -9.65 0.28
N ASP A 136 -1.88 -10.04 -0.99
CA ASP A 136 -2.49 -9.28 -2.06
C ASP A 136 -3.75 -9.99 -2.57
N MET A 137 -4.75 -9.19 -3.01
CA MET A 137 -6.05 -9.76 -3.36
C MET A 137 -6.84 -8.98 -4.42
N LEU A 138 -6.58 -7.69 -4.60
CA LEU A 138 -7.34 -6.85 -5.54
C LEU A 138 -6.72 -6.94 -6.93
N TYR A 139 -7.47 -7.48 -7.87
CA TYR A 139 -7.04 -7.69 -9.23
C TYR A 139 -8.03 -7.05 -10.22
N PHE A 140 -7.51 -6.16 -11.07
CA PHE A 140 -8.27 -5.45 -12.09
C PHE A 140 -7.65 -5.65 -13.47
N PRO A 141 -7.97 -6.74 -14.18
CA PRO A 141 -7.52 -6.97 -15.57
C PRO A 141 -8.27 -6.02 -16.52
N LEU A 142 -7.78 -4.78 -16.67
CA LEU A 142 -8.51 -3.70 -17.31
C LEU A 142 -8.73 -3.92 -18.81
N PHE A 143 -7.68 -4.33 -19.54
CA PHE A 143 -7.75 -4.52 -21.00
C PHE A 143 -7.06 -5.80 -21.40
N LYS A 144 -7.81 -6.66 -22.11
CA LYS A 144 -7.28 -7.85 -22.79
C LYS A 144 -7.34 -7.60 -24.29
N GLY A 145 -6.31 -7.99 -25.02
CA GLY A 145 -6.26 -7.87 -26.46
C GLY A 145 -5.15 -8.72 -27.04
N ASN A 146 -5.05 -8.71 -28.37
CA ASN A 146 -3.98 -9.37 -29.09
C ASN A 146 -3.18 -8.31 -29.82
N PHE A 147 -1.85 -8.42 -29.79
CA PHE A 147 -1.03 -7.58 -30.63
C PHE A 147 -1.33 -7.88 -32.10
N PRO A 148 -1.50 -6.86 -32.95
CA PRO A 148 -1.66 -7.09 -34.37
C PRO A 148 -0.50 -7.93 -34.93
N ALA A 149 -0.75 -8.81 -35.91
CA ALA A 149 0.26 -9.71 -36.45
C ALA A 149 1.50 -9.00 -37.04
N TRP A 150 1.35 -7.74 -37.42
CA TRP A 150 2.44 -6.89 -37.92
C TRP A 150 3.30 -6.26 -36.82
N PHE A 151 2.93 -6.39 -35.56
CA PHE A 151 3.66 -5.75 -34.45
C PHE A 151 5.01 -6.46 -34.23
N PRO A 152 6.14 -5.74 -34.20
CA PRO A 152 7.45 -6.36 -34.04
C PRO A 152 7.57 -7.02 -32.67
N ILE A 153 8.13 -8.24 -32.63
CA ILE A 153 8.43 -9.07 -31.45
C ILE A 153 7.21 -9.77 -30.84
N TRP A 154 6.05 -9.10 -30.66
CA TRP A 154 4.87 -9.66 -29.97
C TRP A 154 3.66 -9.82 -30.90
N GLY A 155 3.86 -9.76 -32.23
CA GLY A 155 2.76 -9.91 -33.21
C GLY A 155 1.98 -11.20 -33.04
N GLY A 156 0.65 -11.07 -32.81
CA GLY A 156 -0.25 -12.21 -32.57
C GLY A 156 -0.30 -12.72 -31.13
N GLU A 157 0.53 -12.21 -30.22
CA GLU A 157 0.48 -12.60 -28.82
C GLU A 157 -0.64 -11.87 -28.07
N ASP A 158 -1.19 -12.56 -27.06
CA ASP A 158 -2.17 -11.98 -26.14
C ASP A 158 -1.48 -10.99 -25.20
N PHE A 159 -2.06 -9.81 -25.02
CA PHE A 159 -1.63 -8.90 -23.98
C PHE A 159 -2.74 -8.66 -22.96
N LEU A 160 -2.31 -8.48 -21.72
CA LEU A 160 -3.16 -8.06 -20.62
C LEU A 160 -2.57 -6.80 -19.99
N PHE A 161 -3.32 -5.71 -20.12
CA PHE A 161 -2.94 -4.46 -19.48
C PHE A 161 -3.39 -4.46 -18.01
N PHE A 162 -2.49 -4.05 -17.12
CA PHE A 162 -2.64 -4.02 -15.67
C PHE A 162 -2.77 -5.43 -15.07
N ARG A 163 -1.63 -6.08 -14.93
CA ARG A 163 -1.51 -7.40 -14.27
C ARG A 163 -1.32 -7.38 -12.77
N PRO A 164 -0.86 -6.26 -12.11
CA PRO A 164 -0.56 -6.32 -10.70
C PRO A 164 -1.78 -6.67 -9.85
N VAL A 165 -1.58 -7.57 -8.90
CA VAL A 165 -2.48 -7.80 -7.78
C VAL A 165 -1.95 -6.98 -6.61
N PHE A 166 -2.81 -6.29 -5.90
CA PHE A 166 -2.45 -5.41 -4.80
C PHE A 166 -3.49 -5.51 -3.67
N ASN A 167 -3.29 -4.77 -2.59
CA ASN A 167 -4.17 -4.81 -1.42
C ASN A 167 -4.71 -3.42 -1.05
N ILE A 168 -5.51 -3.35 0.01
CA ILE A 168 -6.12 -2.10 0.49
C ILE A 168 -5.06 -1.13 1.02
N ALA A 169 -3.98 -1.65 1.63
CA ALA A 169 -2.86 -0.84 2.09
C ALA A 169 -2.15 -0.13 0.91
N ASP A 170 -1.89 -0.85 -0.19
CA ASP A 170 -1.29 -0.27 -1.41
C ASP A 170 -2.19 0.77 -2.05
N SER A 171 -3.51 0.51 -2.06
CA SER A 171 -4.51 1.47 -2.53
C SER A 171 -4.46 2.76 -1.71
N ALA A 172 -4.38 2.65 -0.38
CA ALA A 172 -4.31 3.81 0.51
C ALA A 172 -3.03 4.62 0.30
N ILE A 173 -1.88 3.97 0.14
CA ILE A 173 -0.61 4.63 -0.20
C ILE A 173 -0.74 5.37 -1.52
N THR A 174 -1.22 4.68 -2.56
CA THR A 174 -1.33 5.24 -3.92
C THR A 174 -2.27 6.44 -3.95
N ILE A 175 -3.46 6.32 -3.34
CA ILE A 175 -4.44 7.42 -3.25
C ILE A 175 -3.84 8.59 -2.48
N GLY A 176 -3.20 8.34 -1.33
CA GLY A 176 -2.57 9.39 -0.53
C GLY A 176 -1.51 10.17 -1.31
N VAL A 177 -0.64 9.47 -2.03
CA VAL A 177 0.40 10.09 -2.88
C VAL A 177 -0.23 10.90 -4.02
N ILE A 178 -1.18 10.32 -4.77
CA ILE A 178 -1.85 11.00 -5.90
C ILE A 178 -2.55 12.28 -5.41
N LEU A 179 -3.27 12.22 -4.30
CA LEU A 179 -3.96 13.39 -3.75
C LEU A 179 -2.98 14.48 -3.28
N ILE A 180 -1.82 14.11 -2.72
CA ILE A 180 -0.77 15.09 -2.40
C ILE A 180 -0.27 15.78 -3.66
N LEU A 181 0.01 15.03 -4.72
CA LEU A 181 0.49 15.59 -6.00
C LEU A 181 -0.54 16.50 -6.67
N ILE A 182 -1.81 16.11 -6.68
CA ILE A 182 -2.88 16.93 -7.28
C ILE A 182 -3.08 18.23 -6.51
N TYR A 183 -3.11 18.16 -5.17
CA TYR A 183 -3.45 19.30 -4.32
C TYR A 183 -2.23 20.02 -3.73
N GLN A 184 -1.01 19.72 -4.18
CA GLN A 184 0.22 20.30 -3.64
C GLN A 184 0.19 21.83 -3.55
N LYS A 185 -0.28 22.53 -4.60
CA LYS A 185 -0.39 23.99 -4.61
C LYS A 185 -1.33 24.53 -3.53
N ARG A 186 -2.36 23.77 -3.15
CA ARG A 186 -3.30 24.15 -2.08
C ARG A 186 -2.71 23.89 -0.70
N TYR A 187 -1.93 22.82 -0.56
CA TYR A 187 -1.35 22.40 0.72
C TYR A 187 -0.17 23.26 1.15
N PHE A 188 0.58 23.80 0.19
CA PHE A 188 1.79 24.61 0.41
C PHE A 188 1.61 26.07 -0.04
N LYS A 189 0.36 26.57 -0.06
CA LYS A 189 0.10 27.98 -0.35
C LYS A 189 0.66 28.79 0.81
N GLU A 190 1.67 29.65 0.53
CA GLU A 190 2.13 30.66 1.47
C GLU A 190 0.97 31.63 1.77
N GLU A 191 0.65 31.85 3.04
CA GLU A 191 -0.17 32.98 3.43
C GLU A 191 0.66 34.23 3.13
N VAL A 192 0.24 34.98 2.11
CA VAL A 192 0.78 36.31 1.87
C VAL A 192 0.35 37.15 3.07
N VAL A 193 1.25 37.34 4.02
CA VAL A 193 1.05 38.30 5.09
C VAL A 193 1.09 39.66 4.43
N GLU A 194 -0.08 40.29 4.21
CA GLU A 194 -0.13 41.69 3.79
C GLU A 194 0.64 42.50 4.86
N PRO A 195 1.62 43.33 4.46
CA PRO A 195 2.31 44.18 5.39
C PRO A 195 1.25 45.10 6.04
N ALA A 196 1.23 45.11 7.36
CA ALA A 196 0.35 45.99 8.12
C ALA A 196 0.46 47.41 7.55
N SER A 197 -0.67 47.95 7.05
CA SER A 197 -0.71 49.32 6.56
C SER A 197 -0.29 50.25 7.70
N TYR A 198 0.88 50.85 7.56
CA TYR A 198 1.36 51.88 8.49
C TYR A 198 0.48 53.10 8.28
N ASN A 199 -0.52 53.25 9.17
CA ASN A 199 -1.28 54.48 9.27
C ASN A 199 -0.34 55.57 9.77
N SER A 200 0.20 56.35 8.84
CA SER A 200 0.79 57.63 9.18
C SER A 200 -0.34 58.60 9.55
N GLU A 201 -0.71 58.61 10.83
CA GLU A 201 -1.42 59.77 11.37
C GLU A 201 -0.47 60.97 11.27
N VAL A 202 -0.76 61.82 10.27
CA VAL A 202 -0.17 63.14 10.18
C VAL A 202 -0.66 63.92 11.37
N VAL A 203 0.23 64.17 12.30
CA VAL A 203 0.02 65.19 13.34
C VAL A 203 0.19 66.53 12.65
N GLU A 204 -0.93 67.24 12.41
CA GLU A 204 -0.91 68.63 12.06
C GLU A 204 -0.88 69.45 13.38
N ASP A 205 0.20 70.23 13.53
CA ASP A 205 0.33 71.30 14.50
C ASP A 205 -0.29 72.61 13.94
#